data_ebde09a17944ac866a77cddb958b03f0
#
_entry.id   ebde09a17944ac866a77cddb958b03f0
#
_cell.length_a   1.000
_cell.length_b   1.000
_cell.length_c   1.000
_cell.angle_alpha   90.00
_cell.angle_beta   90.00
_cell.angle_gamma   90.00
#
_symmetry.space_group_name_H-M   'P 1'
#
loop_
_entity.id
_entity.type
_entity.pdbx_description
1 polymer ?
#
loop_
_entity_poly.entity_id
_entity_poly.type
_entity_poly.pdbx_seq_one_letter_code
_entity_poly.pdbx_strand_id
1 'polypeptide(L)'
;MKKKSHKQKLIKDLDKLASEYVRKRDKRCMLCGATNTLQAHHYIVTKGRSTKYRWDTRNLITLCYACHLFKVHSTASIQFIDMLKKSAIMNKIATEQEIDTIKNDFTLANFSTGDLEEIKKQLQEKLNGK
;
A
#
# COMPACT_ATOMS: atom_id res chain seq x y z
N MET A 1 28.57 -13.44 0.04
CA MET A 1 27.21 -12.84 0.08
C MET A 1 26.17 -13.92 0.30
N LYS A 2 25.25 -13.67 1.21
CA LYS A 2 24.16 -14.62 1.45
C LYS A 2 23.10 -14.50 0.36
N LYS A 3 22.66 -15.63 -0.19
CA LYS A 3 21.50 -15.65 -1.07
C LYS A 3 20.25 -15.34 -0.28
N LYS A 4 19.32 -14.60 -0.87
CA LYS A 4 18.00 -14.41 -0.29
C LYS A 4 17.26 -15.73 -0.22
N SER A 5 16.57 -15.99 0.88
CA SER A 5 15.69 -17.16 1.00
C SER A 5 14.52 -17.03 0.03
N HIS A 6 13.83 -18.14 -0.22
CA HIS A 6 12.62 -18.14 -1.03
C HIS A 6 11.57 -17.18 -0.46
N LYS A 7 11.41 -17.16 0.86
CA LYS A 7 10.47 -16.27 1.54
C LYS A 7 10.84 -14.79 1.34
N GLN A 8 12.12 -14.46 1.43
CA GLN A 8 12.58 -13.08 1.20
C GLN A 8 12.33 -12.63 -0.25
N LYS A 9 12.51 -13.53 -1.21
CA LYS A 9 12.20 -13.24 -2.62
C LYS A 9 10.71 -13.01 -2.82
N LEU A 10 9.86 -13.82 -2.18
CA LEU A 10 8.41 -13.65 -2.24
C LEU A 10 7.99 -12.30 -1.68
N ILE A 11 8.53 -11.90 -0.54
CA ILE A 11 8.23 -10.60 0.08
C ILE A 11 8.59 -9.46 -0.88
N LYS A 12 9.75 -9.53 -1.49
CA LYS A 12 10.19 -8.52 -2.47
C LYS A 12 9.27 -8.49 -3.68
N ASP A 13 8.89 -9.64 -4.20
CA ASP A 13 7.96 -9.75 -5.32
C ASP A 13 6.59 -9.16 -4.96
N LEU A 14 6.11 -9.42 -3.75
CA LEU A 14 4.82 -8.91 -3.28
C LEU A 14 4.84 -7.39 -3.16
N ASP A 15 5.90 -6.81 -2.62
CA ASP A 15 6.04 -5.35 -2.56
C ASP A 15 5.97 -4.73 -3.95
N LYS A 16 6.65 -5.35 -4.92
CA LYS A 16 6.66 -4.87 -6.30
C LYS A 16 5.30 -4.98 -6.96
N LEU A 17 4.64 -6.14 -6.83
CA LEU A 17 3.32 -6.37 -7.42
C LEU A 17 2.25 -5.47 -6.83
N ALA A 18 2.26 -5.29 -5.50
CA ALA A 18 1.32 -4.40 -4.83
C ALA A 18 1.51 -2.95 -5.29
N SER A 19 2.76 -2.51 -5.41
CA SER A 19 3.08 -1.16 -5.90
C SER A 19 2.62 -0.98 -7.35
N GLU A 20 2.88 -1.94 -8.22
CA GLU A 20 2.44 -1.87 -9.62
C GLU A 20 0.92 -1.78 -9.72
N TYR A 21 0.22 -2.62 -8.97
CA TYR A 21 -1.24 -2.62 -8.98
C TYR A 21 -1.82 -1.28 -8.53
N VAL A 22 -1.31 -0.75 -7.42
CA VAL A 22 -1.81 0.50 -6.84
C VAL A 22 -1.58 1.68 -7.78
N ARG A 23 -0.37 1.77 -8.37
CA ARG A 23 -0.06 2.83 -9.33
C ARG A 23 -0.90 2.72 -10.59
N LYS A 24 -1.18 1.52 -11.06
CA LYS A 24 -2.04 1.28 -12.22
C LYS A 24 -3.50 1.61 -11.91
N ARG A 25 -3.95 1.30 -10.71
CA ARG A 25 -5.31 1.61 -10.24
C ARG A 25 -5.53 3.12 -10.15
N ASP A 26 -4.59 3.83 -9.48
CA ASP A 26 -4.76 5.25 -9.15
C ASP A 26 -4.36 6.18 -10.29
N LYS A 27 -3.35 5.82 -11.08
CA LYS A 27 -2.88 6.54 -12.27
C LYS A 27 -2.24 7.90 -12.01
N ARG A 28 -2.41 8.48 -10.83
CA ARG A 28 -1.90 9.80 -10.48
C ARG A 28 -1.64 9.88 -8.97
N CYS A 29 -0.92 10.91 -8.56
CA CYS A 29 -0.80 11.23 -7.14
C CYS A 29 -2.17 11.60 -6.58
N MET A 30 -2.58 10.93 -5.53
CA MET A 30 -3.89 11.12 -4.93
C MET A 30 -3.97 12.36 -4.03
N LEU A 31 -2.87 13.11 -3.88
CA LEU A 31 -2.86 14.40 -3.20
C LEU A 31 -2.83 15.57 -4.17
N CYS A 32 -1.89 15.58 -5.12
CA CYS A 32 -1.69 16.74 -6.00
C CYS A 32 -2.06 16.49 -7.47
N GLY A 33 -2.35 15.25 -7.85
CA GLY A 33 -2.72 14.92 -9.22
C GLY A 33 -1.57 14.73 -10.21
N ALA A 34 -0.32 14.84 -9.76
CA ALA A 34 0.83 14.61 -10.63
C ALA A 34 0.82 13.19 -11.21
N THR A 35 1.32 13.05 -12.43
CA THR A 35 1.31 11.76 -13.14
C THR A 35 2.69 11.13 -13.27
N ASN A 36 3.72 11.76 -12.73
CA ASN A 36 5.09 11.25 -12.79
C ASN A 36 5.62 10.93 -11.40
N THR A 37 6.70 10.18 -11.35
CA THR A 37 7.38 9.77 -10.10
C THR A 37 6.45 9.15 -9.07
N LEU A 38 5.52 8.30 -9.53
CA LEU A 38 4.50 7.71 -8.67
C LEU A 38 5.05 6.57 -7.84
N GLN A 39 4.65 6.53 -6.58
CA GLN A 39 5.04 5.52 -5.59
C GLN A 39 3.81 5.07 -4.81
N ALA A 40 3.81 3.82 -4.36
CA ALA A 40 2.77 3.33 -3.45
C ALA A 40 3.15 3.68 -2.01
N HIS A 41 2.17 4.16 -1.25
CA HIS A 41 2.36 4.57 0.15
C HIS A 41 1.36 3.85 1.05
N HIS A 42 1.84 3.32 2.17
CA HIS A 42 1.00 2.73 3.20
C HIS A 42 0.42 3.86 4.05
N TYR A 43 -0.86 4.18 3.85
CA TYR A 43 -1.43 5.38 4.47
C TYR A 43 -2.25 5.10 5.75
N ILE A 44 -2.65 3.86 6.00
CA ILE A 44 -3.40 3.50 7.22
C ILE A 44 -2.45 2.88 8.24
N VAL A 45 -1.78 1.80 7.87
CA VAL A 45 -0.85 1.06 8.73
C VAL A 45 0.48 0.94 8.00
N THR A 46 1.55 1.43 8.62
CA THR A 46 2.89 1.32 8.06
C THR A 46 3.35 -0.14 8.05
N LYS A 47 4.20 -0.51 7.10
CA LYS A 47 4.74 -1.87 7.05
C LYS A 47 5.61 -2.20 8.27
N GLY A 48 6.17 -1.19 8.93
CA GLY A 48 6.94 -1.38 10.16
C GLY A 48 6.08 -1.70 11.36
N ARG A 49 4.81 -1.27 11.37
CA ARG A 49 3.88 -1.55 12.45
C ARG A 49 3.31 -2.97 12.37
N SER A 50 2.95 -3.41 11.18
CA SER A 50 2.34 -4.73 10.99
C SER A 50 2.51 -5.20 9.56
N THR A 51 2.78 -6.49 9.39
CA THR A 51 2.82 -7.11 8.07
C THR A 51 1.43 -7.53 7.58
N LYS A 52 0.44 -7.56 8.44
CA LYS A 52 -0.91 -8.02 8.09
C LYS A 52 -1.52 -7.29 6.91
N TYR A 53 -1.31 -5.98 6.83
CA TYR A 53 -1.87 -5.13 5.79
C TYR A 53 -0.81 -4.62 4.80
N ARG A 54 0.39 -5.20 4.81
CA ARG A 54 1.50 -4.74 3.97
C ARG A 54 1.16 -4.77 2.49
N TRP A 55 0.42 -5.78 2.05
CA TRP A 55 0.03 -5.96 0.65
C TRP A 55 -1.46 -5.83 0.41
N ASP A 56 -2.20 -5.40 1.42
CA ASP A 56 -3.62 -5.11 1.30
C ASP A 56 -3.79 -3.81 0.51
N THR A 57 -4.40 -3.91 -0.65
CA THR A 57 -4.51 -2.77 -1.58
C THR A 57 -5.37 -1.63 -1.04
N ARG A 58 -6.20 -1.88 -0.03
CA ARG A 58 -6.96 -0.84 0.68
C ARG A 58 -6.07 0.02 1.56
N ASN A 59 -4.92 -0.50 1.98
CA ASN A 59 -3.93 0.21 2.81
C ASN A 59 -2.91 0.97 1.98
N LEU A 60 -3.00 0.90 0.65
CA LEU A 60 -2.01 1.49 -0.25
C LEU A 60 -2.67 2.56 -1.13
N ILE A 61 -1.98 3.67 -1.28
CA ILE A 61 -2.42 4.79 -2.11
C ILE A 61 -1.22 5.36 -2.85
N THR A 62 -1.46 5.88 -4.05
CA THR A 62 -0.37 6.41 -4.89
C THR A 62 -0.07 7.86 -4.56
N LEU A 63 1.21 8.16 -4.38
CA LEU A 63 1.72 9.52 -4.20
C LEU A 63 2.88 9.75 -5.16
N CYS A 64 3.04 10.99 -5.61
CA CYS A 64 4.27 11.37 -6.31
C CYS A 64 5.42 11.51 -5.30
N TYR A 65 6.65 11.48 -5.79
CA TYR A 65 7.84 11.57 -4.93
C TYR A 65 7.79 12.79 -4.00
N ALA A 66 7.44 13.95 -4.53
CA ALA A 66 7.40 15.19 -3.75
C ALA A 66 6.37 15.12 -2.63
N CYS A 67 5.15 14.65 -2.91
CA CYS A 67 4.11 14.52 -1.89
C CYS A 67 4.49 13.48 -0.84
N HIS A 68 5.06 12.36 -1.26
CA HIS A 68 5.48 11.30 -0.35
C HIS A 68 6.58 11.80 0.60
N LEU A 69 7.58 12.52 0.08
CA LEU A 69 8.71 12.97 0.86
C LEU A 69 8.39 14.23 1.68
N PHE A 70 7.81 15.25 1.05
CA PHE A 70 7.70 16.57 1.66
C PHE A 70 6.39 16.83 2.40
N LYS A 71 5.33 16.12 2.08
CA LYS A 71 4.03 16.31 2.72
C LYS A 71 3.74 15.23 3.76
N VAL A 72 3.77 13.97 3.36
CA VAL A 72 3.33 12.87 4.22
C VAL A 72 4.32 12.55 5.33
N HIS A 73 5.61 12.68 5.07
CA HIS A 73 6.68 12.44 6.05
C HIS A 73 7.21 13.71 6.71
N SER A 74 6.53 14.85 6.53
CA SER A 74 6.91 16.10 7.16
C SER A 74 6.27 16.25 8.55
N THR A 75 6.68 17.28 9.29
CA THR A 75 6.09 17.60 10.60
C THR A 75 4.63 18.02 10.50
N ALA A 76 4.18 18.47 9.34
CA ALA A 76 2.79 18.85 9.07
C ALA A 76 1.96 17.69 8.51
N SER A 77 2.41 16.45 8.68
CA SER A 77 1.83 15.28 8.02
C SER A 77 0.37 14.97 8.43
N ILE A 78 -0.06 15.39 9.60
CA ILE A 78 -1.40 15.05 10.12
C ILE A 78 -2.51 15.49 9.17
N GLN A 79 -2.45 16.73 8.66
CA GLN A 79 -3.46 17.23 7.73
C GLN A 79 -3.43 16.47 6.40
N PHE A 80 -2.24 16.07 5.93
CA PHE A 80 -2.11 15.34 4.69
C PHE A 80 -2.57 13.89 4.82
N ILE A 81 -2.39 13.29 5.99
CA ILE A 81 -2.93 11.96 6.30
C ILE A 81 -4.46 11.98 6.20
N ASP A 82 -5.10 13.01 6.78
CA ASP A 82 -6.55 13.16 6.70
C ASP A 82 -7.02 13.36 5.26
N MET A 83 -6.30 14.18 4.49
CA MET A 83 -6.59 14.38 3.06
C MET A 83 -6.48 13.07 2.28
N LEU A 84 -5.51 12.22 2.61
CA LEU A 84 -5.35 10.92 1.96
C LEU A 84 -6.52 10.00 2.26
N LYS A 85 -7.00 9.97 3.50
CA LYS A 85 -8.17 9.18 3.87
C LYS A 85 -9.40 9.62 3.07
N LYS A 86 -9.62 10.93 2.98
CA LYS A 86 -10.74 11.48 2.21
C LYS A 86 -10.62 11.13 0.73
N SER A 87 -9.42 11.23 0.17
CA SER A 87 -9.17 10.86 -1.22
C SER A 87 -9.43 9.37 -1.45
N ALA A 88 -9.00 8.51 -0.53
CA ALA A 88 -9.24 7.07 -0.63
C ALA A 88 -10.73 6.74 -0.64
N ILE A 89 -11.50 7.37 0.23
CA ILE A 89 -12.95 7.17 0.30
C ILE A 89 -13.63 7.67 -0.99
N MET A 90 -13.27 8.86 -1.43
CA MET A 90 -13.83 9.47 -2.64
C MET A 90 -13.54 8.65 -3.89
N ASN A 91 -12.37 8.07 -3.99
CA ASN A 91 -11.95 7.26 -5.13
C ASN A 91 -12.24 5.76 -4.96
N LYS A 92 -12.99 5.40 -3.94
CA LYS A 92 -13.43 4.01 -3.68
C LYS A 92 -12.29 3.01 -3.51
N ILE A 93 -11.18 3.47 -2.97
CA ILE A 93 -10.04 2.60 -2.59
C ILE A 93 -10.42 1.82 -1.34
N ALA A 94 -11.03 2.51 -0.37
CA ALA A 94 -11.51 1.90 0.88
C ALA A 94 -12.67 2.74 1.41
N THR A 95 -13.56 2.10 2.14
CA THR A 95 -14.62 2.82 2.87
C THR A 95 -14.07 3.35 4.17
N GLU A 96 -14.76 4.34 4.75
CA GLU A 96 -14.40 4.86 6.08
C GLU A 96 -14.35 3.74 7.12
N GLN A 97 -15.32 2.82 7.07
CA GLN A 97 -15.38 1.69 7.98
C GLN A 97 -14.18 0.74 7.80
N GLU A 98 -13.79 0.48 6.56
CA GLU A 98 -12.61 -0.35 6.28
C GLU A 98 -11.34 0.29 6.82
N ILE A 99 -11.19 1.61 6.62
CA ILE A 99 -10.05 2.36 7.13
C ILE A 99 -9.98 2.27 8.66
N ASP A 100 -11.10 2.47 9.34
CA ASP A 100 -11.16 2.39 10.80
C ASP A 100 -10.86 0.97 11.30
N THR A 101 -11.39 -0.05 10.64
CA THR A 101 -11.13 -1.45 10.98
C THR A 101 -9.64 -1.77 10.87
N ILE A 102 -9.02 -1.38 9.77
CA ILE A 102 -7.57 -1.61 9.54
C ILE A 102 -6.74 -0.84 10.56
N LYS A 103 -7.08 0.43 10.80
CA LYS A 103 -6.36 1.30 11.73
C LYS A 103 -6.36 0.73 13.15
N ASN A 104 -7.46 0.14 13.57
CA ASN A 104 -7.65 -0.36 14.92
C ASN A 104 -7.32 -1.85 15.09
N ASP A 105 -6.85 -2.50 14.04
CA ASP A 105 -6.45 -3.91 14.09
C ASP A 105 -4.98 -4.02 14.47
N PHE A 106 -4.72 -4.44 15.68
CA PHE A 106 -3.37 -4.62 16.21
C PHE A 106 -2.92 -6.07 16.22
N THR A 107 -3.70 -6.97 15.60
CA THR A 107 -3.32 -8.37 15.51
C THR A 107 -2.13 -8.53 14.56
N LEU A 108 -1.24 -9.46 14.89
CA LEU A 108 -0.08 -9.76 14.05
C LEU A 108 -0.43 -10.86 13.08
N ALA A 109 0.08 -10.75 11.86
CA ALA A 109 0.00 -11.82 10.89
C ALA A 109 1.33 -12.56 10.86
N ASN A 110 1.26 -13.88 10.81
CA ASN A 110 2.43 -14.73 10.63
C ASN A 110 2.24 -15.53 9.36
N PHE A 111 2.56 -14.92 8.24
CA PHE A 111 2.37 -15.53 6.93
C PHE A 111 3.37 -16.64 6.67
N SER A 112 2.85 -17.83 6.34
CA SER A 112 3.67 -18.92 5.83
C SER A 112 4.07 -18.63 4.37
N THR A 113 5.03 -19.40 3.85
CA THR A 113 5.40 -19.33 2.43
C THR A 113 4.18 -19.58 1.54
N GLY A 114 3.33 -20.55 1.91
CA GLY A 114 2.10 -20.81 1.17
C GLY A 114 1.13 -19.64 1.18
N ASP A 115 0.98 -18.95 2.31
CA ASP A 115 0.16 -17.75 2.40
C ASP A 115 0.68 -16.65 1.46
N LEU A 116 1.99 -16.46 1.44
CA LEU A 116 2.62 -15.44 0.58
C LEU A 116 2.43 -15.77 -0.90
N GLU A 117 2.53 -17.04 -1.27
CA GLU A 117 2.30 -17.49 -2.65
C GLU A 117 0.87 -17.22 -3.08
N GLU A 118 -0.10 -17.45 -2.19
CA GLU A 118 -1.52 -17.16 -2.47
C GLU A 118 -1.76 -15.66 -2.64
N ILE A 119 -1.17 -14.83 -1.79
CA ILE A 119 -1.26 -13.37 -1.92
C ILE A 119 -0.67 -12.92 -3.26
N LYS A 120 0.47 -13.50 -3.64
CA LYS A 120 1.12 -13.21 -4.93
C LYS A 120 0.20 -13.55 -6.10
N LYS A 121 -0.43 -14.72 -6.05
CA LYS A 121 -1.37 -15.15 -7.08
C LYS A 121 -2.53 -14.17 -7.20
N GLN A 122 -3.11 -13.74 -6.08
CA GLN A 122 -4.21 -12.79 -6.08
C GLN A 122 -3.80 -11.44 -6.66
N LEU A 123 -2.62 -10.94 -6.32
CA LEU A 123 -2.11 -9.68 -6.89
C LEU A 123 -1.87 -9.79 -8.38
N GLN A 124 -1.30 -10.92 -8.85
CA GLN A 124 -1.09 -11.16 -10.27
C GLN A 124 -2.42 -11.20 -11.03
N GLU A 125 -3.42 -11.83 -10.47
CA GLU A 125 -4.76 -11.89 -11.06
C GLU A 125 -5.38 -10.49 -11.15
N LYS A 126 -5.23 -9.68 -10.12
CA LYS A 126 -5.71 -8.28 -10.12
C LYS A 126 -5.02 -7.45 -11.20
N LEU A 127 -3.70 -7.62 -11.36
CA LEU A 127 -2.94 -6.90 -12.39
C LEU A 127 -3.36 -7.29 -13.79
N ASN A 128 -3.63 -8.58 -14.02
CA ASN A 128 -3.97 -9.11 -15.35
C ASN A 128 -5.44 -9.03 -15.64
N GLY A 129 -6.24 -8.99 -14.61
CA GLY A 129 -7.66 -9.20 -14.76
C GLY A 129 -8.48 -7.96 -14.98
N LYS A 130 -8.03 -6.82 -14.81
CA LYS A 130 -8.96 -5.70 -14.94
C LYS A 130 -9.16 -4.91 -13.67
#